data_8d166d8d22b9370029be2a0e42e99d1b
#
_entry.id   8d166d8d22b9370029be2a0e42e99d1b
#
_cell.length_a   1.000
_cell.length_b   1.000
_cell.length_c   1.000
_cell.angle_alpha   90.00
_cell.angle_beta   90.00
_cell.angle_gamma   90.00
#
_symmetry.space_group_name_H-M   'P 1'
#
loop_
_entity.id
_entity.type
_entity.pdbx_description
1 polymer ?
#
loop_
_entity_poly.entity_id
_entity_poly.type
_entity_poly.pdbx_seq_one_letter_code
_entity_poly.pdbx_strand_id
1 'polypeptide(L)'
;MCDLNYLNNMKINWLNSSVLVLLFLLIHPFSAFSEELNLDEGRDLFRTNCAACHNRNMVDDLTGPALGGVQDKWGDFPIEDLRHFIRYSQRSIQEGHPRAVEIWNEWQPAIMNNFPNLTDQEIDNILAYIDGVYTGTYGPTRVATDATGVVEDDTDNTFLLISLIVILSLLAVVLARIANVLRSIHIARETNRVPKPGSFASILTSKTVVGLVLLTLIIIGGYTTVNNAIDLGRQQGYAPQQPVKFSHAVHAGIHEIDCQYCHSAARKSKQALIPPTSTCMNCHVAIKKGSEYGTAELAKVFASIGYDPINDVYLEDYEKMPMEEIEAIYREWIETEYVRDQGLDYLDESGRLESERQWNEVVASLTHEHRDHVAGPIEWVRIHNLPDHVYFNHAQHVTAGNVDCQTCHGKVEEMEVLAQYSTLSMGWCINCHRQTEVQGFTNDNEYYLQAYRKYHDALRAGDMNRVTVEDIGGLSCQTCHY
;
A
#
# COMPACT_ATOMS: atom_id res chain seq x y z
N MET A 1 -8.96 22.89 88.06
CA MET A 1 -10.28 22.74 87.46
C MET A 1 -10.14 22.83 85.99
N CYS A 2 -9.91 21.69 85.26
CA CYS A 2 -9.87 21.63 83.83
C CYS A 2 -11.26 21.35 83.29
N ASP A 3 -11.65 22.16 82.33
CA ASP A 3 -12.97 22.21 81.77
C ASP A 3 -13.38 20.94 81.08
N LEU A 4 -14.35 20.21 81.61
CA LEU A 4 -14.96 19.02 81.00
C LEU A 4 -15.85 19.32 79.78
N ASN A 5 -16.04 20.59 79.42
CA ASN A 5 -16.89 21.04 78.33
C ASN A 5 -16.20 20.93 76.91
N TYR A 6 -14.90 20.77 76.86
CA TYR A 6 -14.20 20.72 75.58
C TYR A 6 -14.29 19.33 74.91
N LEU A 7 -14.47 18.27 75.67
CA LEU A 7 -14.50 16.89 75.11
C LEU A 7 -15.91 16.48 74.58
N ASN A 8 -16.99 17.15 75.01
CA ASN A 8 -18.32 16.86 74.50
C ASN A 8 -18.56 17.48 73.06
N ASN A 9 -17.98 18.59 72.74
CA ASN A 9 -18.13 19.22 71.43
C ASN A 9 -17.33 18.50 70.35
N MET A 10 -16.24 17.81 70.69
CA MET A 10 -15.45 17.04 69.70
C MET A 10 -16.14 15.73 69.27
N LYS A 11 -17.00 15.12 70.10
CA LYS A 11 -17.66 13.87 69.69
C LYS A 11 -18.84 14.09 68.74
N ILE A 12 -19.51 15.24 68.83
CA ILE A 12 -20.66 15.58 67.95
C ILE A 12 -20.17 15.92 66.54
N ASN A 13 -19.01 16.57 66.40
CA ASN A 13 -18.45 16.90 65.11
C ASN A 13 -17.89 15.67 64.33
N TRP A 14 -17.45 14.62 65.02
CA TRP A 14 -16.94 13.40 64.40
C TRP A 14 -18.06 12.54 63.79
N LEU A 15 -19.21 12.45 64.43
CA LEU A 15 -20.36 11.73 63.89
C LEU A 15 -20.96 12.42 62.65
N ASN A 16 -21.03 13.75 62.67
CA ASN A 16 -21.53 14.52 61.53
C ASN A 16 -20.58 14.47 60.31
N SER A 17 -19.26 14.43 60.53
CA SER A 17 -18.28 14.29 59.43
C SER A 17 -18.31 12.90 58.79
N SER A 18 -18.49 11.84 59.58
CA SER A 18 -18.58 10.46 59.07
C SER A 18 -19.87 10.21 58.27
N VAL A 19 -21.00 10.82 58.69
CA VAL A 19 -22.29 10.75 57.98
C VAL A 19 -22.21 11.54 56.65
N LEU A 20 -21.55 12.70 56.64
CA LEU A 20 -21.33 13.50 55.42
C LEU A 20 -20.43 12.79 54.41
N VAL A 21 -19.37 12.11 54.85
CA VAL A 21 -18.50 11.30 53.99
C VAL A 21 -19.24 10.09 53.41
N LEU A 22 -20.09 9.43 54.19
CA LEU A 22 -20.93 8.32 53.72
C LEU A 22 -22.02 8.80 52.75
N LEU A 23 -22.61 9.97 52.96
CA LEU A 23 -23.56 10.57 52.00
C LEU A 23 -22.86 11.01 50.71
N PHE A 24 -21.63 11.49 50.77
CA PHE A 24 -20.86 11.87 49.59
C PHE A 24 -20.44 10.66 48.73
N LEU A 25 -20.20 9.49 49.35
CA LEU A 25 -19.92 8.23 48.64
C LEU A 25 -21.19 7.60 48.01
N LEU A 26 -22.39 7.96 48.49
CA LEU A 26 -23.67 7.47 47.94
C LEU A 26 -24.21 8.37 46.81
N ILE A 27 -23.68 9.60 46.63
CA ILE A 27 -24.12 10.57 45.60
C ILE A 27 -23.17 10.62 44.40
N HIS A 28 -22.08 9.84 44.39
CA HIS A 28 -21.35 9.70 43.16
C HIS A 28 -22.20 8.84 42.20
N PRO A 29 -22.78 9.44 41.14
CA PRO A 29 -23.33 8.61 40.09
C PRO A 29 -22.18 7.72 39.62
N PHE A 30 -22.39 6.44 39.63
CA PHE A 30 -21.60 5.50 38.84
C PHE A 30 -21.74 6.01 37.41
N SER A 31 -20.84 6.90 37.00
CA SER A 31 -20.69 7.23 35.57
C SER A 31 -20.34 5.92 34.94
N ALA A 32 -21.35 5.20 34.43
CA ALA A 32 -21.11 4.19 33.43
C ALA A 32 -20.31 4.94 32.35
N PHE A 33 -19.04 4.64 32.21
CA PHE A 33 -18.26 4.98 31.04
C PHE A 33 -19.01 4.32 29.88
N SER A 34 -19.90 5.04 29.22
CA SER A 34 -20.31 4.72 27.89
C SER A 34 -19.08 5.04 27.05
N GLU A 35 -18.36 4.03 26.65
CA GLU A 35 -17.27 4.13 25.71
C GLU A 35 -17.85 4.76 24.44
N GLU A 36 -17.36 5.94 24.08
CA GLU A 36 -17.86 6.71 22.95
C GLU A 36 -17.40 6.00 21.67
N LEU A 37 -18.34 5.72 20.75
CA LEU A 37 -18.04 5.05 19.49
C LEU A 37 -17.15 5.94 18.62
N ASN A 38 -16.03 5.39 18.18
CA ASN A 38 -15.07 6.08 17.33
C ASN A 38 -15.23 5.65 15.87
N LEU A 39 -15.92 6.48 15.07
CA LEU A 39 -16.21 6.19 13.68
C LEU A 39 -14.95 6.24 12.78
N ASP A 40 -13.97 7.07 13.12
CA ASP A 40 -12.71 7.14 12.35
C ASP A 40 -11.88 5.88 12.55
N GLU A 41 -11.80 5.37 13.76
CA GLU A 41 -11.19 4.07 14.06
C GLU A 41 -11.96 2.93 13.38
N GLY A 42 -13.30 2.98 13.43
CA GLY A 42 -14.17 2.04 12.72
C GLY A 42 -13.93 2.02 11.22
N ARG A 43 -13.76 3.20 10.60
CA ARG A 43 -13.39 3.33 9.18
C ARG A 43 -12.06 2.66 8.88
N ASP A 44 -11.04 2.94 9.67
CA ASP A 44 -9.69 2.44 9.42
C ASP A 44 -9.62 0.91 9.61
N LEU A 45 -10.31 0.39 10.63
CA LEU A 45 -10.46 -1.05 10.85
C LEU A 45 -11.27 -1.72 9.72
N PHE A 46 -12.36 -1.09 9.26
CA PHE A 46 -13.15 -1.59 8.14
C PHE A 46 -12.32 -1.65 6.86
N ARG A 47 -11.62 -0.57 6.52
CA ARG A 47 -10.76 -0.51 5.31
C ARG A 47 -9.70 -1.61 5.32
N THR A 48 -9.09 -1.84 6.47
CA THR A 48 -8.00 -2.80 6.61
C THR A 48 -8.46 -4.26 6.62
N ASN A 49 -9.63 -4.57 7.19
CA ASN A 49 -10.04 -5.94 7.42
C ASN A 49 -11.23 -6.40 6.55
N CYS A 50 -12.12 -5.49 6.16
CA CYS A 50 -13.42 -5.82 5.58
C CYS A 50 -13.57 -5.38 4.12
N ALA A 51 -13.01 -4.24 3.74
CA ALA A 51 -13.21 -3.60 2.44
C ALA A 51 -12.67 -4.39 1.24
N ALA A 52 -11.83 -5.40 1.46
CA ALA A 52 -11.38 -6.31 0.41
C ALA A 52 -12.50 -7.19 -0.16
N CYS A 53 -13.50 -7.50 0.67
CA CYS A 53 -14.62 -8.37 0.31
C CYS A 53 -15.96 -7.65 0.32
N HIS A 54 -16.10 -6.58 1.09
CA HIS A 54 -17.34 -5.81 1.25
C HIS A 54 -17.21 -4.43 0.65
N ASN A 55 -18.19 -4.03 -0.16
CA ASN A 55 -18.17 -2.74 -0.81
C ASN A 55 -18.25 -1.59 0.22
N ARG A 56 -17.42 -0.56 0.03
CA ARG A 56 -17.35 0.61 0.91
C ARG A 56 -18.58 1.50 0.89
N ASN A 57 -19.43 1.37 -0.15
CA ASN A 57 -20.67 2.12 -0.21
C ASN A 57 -21.81 1.50 0.62
N MET A 58 -21.60 0.33 1.19
CA MET A 58 -22.52 -0.44 2.04
C MET A 58 -23.82 -0.88 1.34
N VAL A 59 -23.99 -0.61 0.05
CA VAL A 59 -25.22 -0.84 -0.71
C VAL A 59 -25.06 -1.95 -1.74
N ASP A 60 -23.91 -1.98 -2.42
CA ASP A 60 -23.63 -2.95 -3.47
C ASP A 60 -22.83 -4.14 -2.92
N ASP A 61 -23.13 -5.31 -3.47
CA ASP A 61 -22.35 -6.51 -3.23
C ASP A 61 -20.99 -6.44 -3.91
N LEU A 62 -20.01 -7.17 -3.36
CA LEU A 62 -18.70 -7.36 -3.97
C LEU A 62 -18.40 -8.87 -3.95
N THR A 63 -17.29 -9.32 -3.37
CA THR A 63 -17.03 -10.74 -3.09
C THR A 63 -17.88 -11.25 -1.93
N GLY A 64 -18.27 -10.35 -1.03
CA GLY A 64 -19.22 -10.58 0.06
C GLY A 64 -20.42 -9.64 -0.04
N PRO A 65 -21.46 -9.87 0.77
CA PRO A 65 -22.70 -9.09 0.74
C PRO A 65 -22.51 -7.63 1.11
N ALA A 66 -23.45 -6.78 0.64
CA ALA A 66 -23.63 -5.42 1.09
C ALA A 66 -23.93 -5.37 2.59
N LEU A 67 -23.19 -4.53 3.34
CA LEU A 67 -23.27 -4.46 4.80
C LEU A 67 -24.26 -3.44 5.33
N GLY A 68 -24.89 -2.62 4.47
CA GLY A 68 -25.93 -1.68 4.89
C GLY A 68 -27.06 -2.37 5.63
N GLY A 69 -27.38 -1.86 6.83
CA GLY A 69 -28.39 -2.42 7.72
C GLY A 69 -28.03 -3.81 8.29
N VAL A 70 -26.73 -4.15 8.39
CA VAL A 70 -26.29 -5.46 8.89
C VAL A 70 -26.78 -5.73 10.31
N GLN A 71 -26.87 -4.71 11.17
CA GLN A 71 -27.38 -4.84 12.54
C GLN A 71 -28.86 -5.21 12.54
N ASP A 72 -29.67 -4.63 11.65
CA ASP A 72 -31.08 -4.97 11.49
C ASP A 72 -31.26 -6.40 10.95
N LYS A 73 -30.40 -6.82 10.00
CA LYS A 73 -30.40 -8.20 9.46
C LYS A 73 -30.05 -9.27 10.50
N TRP A 74 -29.42 -8.88 11.60
CA TRP A 74 -29.11 -9.73 12.76
C TRP A 74 -30.00 -9.43 13.95
N GLY A 75 -30.99 -8.54 13.83
CA GLY A 75 -31.82 -8.05 14.92
C GLY A 75 -32.68 -9.10 15.66
N ASP A 76 -32.90 -10.29 15.04
CA ASP A 76 -33.55 -11.43 15.69
C ASP A 76 -32.64 -12.16 16.68
N PHE A 77 -31.34 -11.82 16.75
CA PHE A 77 -30.31 -12.45 17.56
C PHE A 77 -29.62 -11.41 18.45
N PRO A 78 -29.06 -11.83 19.61
CA PRO A 78 -28.22 -10.96 20.42
C PRO A 78 -27.04 -10.38 19.62
N ILE A 79 -26.63 -9.15 19.93
CA ILE A 79 -25.49 -8.49 19.25
C ILE A 79 -24.18 -9.30 19.41
N GLU A 80 -24.08 -10.05 20.50
CA GLU A 80 -22.98 -10.97 20.78
C GLU A 80 -22.81 -12.04 19.70
N ASP A 81 -23.91 -12.49 19.10
CA ASP A 81 -23.87 -13.50 18.03
C ASP A 81 -23.28 -12.88 16.75
N LEU A 82 -23.59 -11.63 16.43
CA LEU A 82 -22.96 -10.90 15.31
C LEU A 82 -21.47 -10.65 15.59
N ARG A 83 -21.10 -10.24 16.81
CA ARG A 83 -19.69 -10.07 17.20
C ARG A 83 -18.95 -11.41 17.13
N HIS A 84 -19.59 -12.49 17.56
CA HIS A 84 -19.02 -13.84 17.46
C HIS A 84 -18.85 -14.27 15.99
N PHE A 85 -19.85 -14.02 15.15
CA PHE A 85 -19.75 -14.31 13.71
C PHE A 85 -18.62 -13.52 13.04
N ILE A 86 -18.43 -12.25 13.36
CA ILE A 86 -17.33 -11.44 12.82
C ILE A 86 -15.98 -12.04 13.24
N ARG A 87 -15.82 -12.49 14.50
CA ARG A 87 -14.57 -13.08 14.97
C ARG A 87 -14.34 -14.50 14.45
N TYR A 88 -15.38 -15.29 14.34
CA TYR A 88 -15.29 -16.73 14.09
C TYR A 88 -16.40 -17.21 13.15
N SER A 89 -16.48 -16.64 11.95
CA SER A 89 -17.52 -16.92 10.97
C SER A 89 -17.65 -18.42 10.65
N GLN A 90 -16.52 -19.06 10.40
CA GLN A 90 -16.47 -20.49 10.06
C GLN A 90 -16.96 -21.36 11.22
N ARG A 91 -16.64 -21.00 12.44
CA ARG A 91 -17.10 -21.70 13.63
C ARG A 91 -18.61 -21.52 13.83
N SER A 92 -19.14 -20.32 13.64
CA SER A 92 -20.57 -20.05 13.72
C SER A 92 -21.37 -20.85 12.69
N ILE A 93 -20.82 -21.06 11.49
CA ILE A 93 -21.41 -21.92 10.46
C ILE A 93 -21.38 -23.39 10.89
N GLN A 94 -20.25 -23.88 11.41
CA GLN A 94 -20.09 -25.26 11.89
C GLN A 94 -20.98 -25.59 13.10
N GLU A 95 -21.16 -24.64 13.99
CA GLU A 95 -22.07 -24.77 15.15
C GLU A 95 -23.55 -24.68 14.76
N GLY A 96 -23.85 -24.36 13.49
CA GLY A 96 -25.21 -24.36 12.95
C GLY A 96 -26.01 -23.11 13.34
N HIS A 97 -25.36 -21.98 13.60
CA HIS A 97 -26.09 -20.72 13.88
C HIS A 97 -26.98 -20.37 12.68
N PRO A 98 -28.31 -20.19 12.84
CA PRO A 98 -29.25 -20.10 11.72
C PRO A 98 -28.86 -19.03 10.70
N ARG A 99 -28.54 -17.82 11.16
CA ARG A 99 -28.16 -16.71 10.27
C ARG A 99 -26.82 -16.94 9.57
N ALA A 100 -25.84 -17.53 10.26
CA ALA A 100 -24.54 -17.84 9.68
C ALA A 100 -24.63 -18.89 8.57
N VAL A 101 -25.45 -19.93 8.79
CA VAL A 101 -25.70 -20.97 7.80
C VAL A 101 -26.46 -20.44 6.59
N GLU A 102 -27.44 -19.55 6.80
CA GLU A 102 -28.17 -18.88 5.72
C GLU A 102 -27.21 -18.08 4.82
N ILE A 103 -26.37 -17.22 5.41
CA ILE A 103 -25.35 -16.44 4.68
C ILE A 103 -24.41 -17.37 3.91
N TRP A 104 -23.94 -18.45 4.54
CA TRP A 104 -23.09 -19.43 3.86
C TRP A 104 -23.76 -20.07 2.66
N ASN A 105 -25.02 -20.50 2.79
CA ASN A 105 -25.76 -21.12 1.70
C ASN A 105 -25.98 -20.18 0.51
N GLU A 106 -26.07 -18.88 0.78
CA GLU A 106 -26.25 -17.84 -0.25
C GLU A 106 -24.93 -17.48 -0.95
N TRP A 107 -23.82 -17.48 -0.21
CA TRP A 107 -22.53 -16.91 -0.67
C TRP A 107 -21.44 -17.94 -0.91
N GLN A 108 -21.71 -19.24 -0.75
CA GLN A 108 -20.70 -20.26 -1.06
C GLN A 108 -20.26 -20.20 -2.54
N PRO A 109 -18.96 -20.44 -2.85
CA PRO A 109 -17.93 -20.92 -1.94
C PRO A 109 -17.20 -19.83 -1.14
N ALA A 110 -17.56 -18.53 -1.29
CA ALA A 110 -16.95 -17.45 -0.55
C ALA A 110 -17.27 -17.55 0.95
N ILE A 111 -16.26 -17.62 1.80
CA ILE A 111 -16.41 -17.69 3.24
C ILE A 111 -15.73 -16.47 3.89
N MET A 112 -16.43 -15.87 4.85
CA MET A 112 -15.87 -14.75 5.61
C MET A 112 -14.67 -15.19 6.45
N ASN A 113 -13.61 -14.40 6.47
CA ASN A 113 -12.44 -14.64 7.29
C ASN A 113 -12.73 -14.51 8.78
N ASN A 114 -11.92 -15.17 9.60
CA ASN A 114 -11.96 -15.01 11.04
C ASN A 114 -11.07 -13.83 11.49
N PHE A 115 -11.57 -13.02 12.44
CA PHE A 115 -10.86 -11.87 13.02
C PHE A 115 -10.76 -11.99 14.54
N PRO A 116 -10.06 -13.01 15.08
CA PRO A 116 -10.08 -13.34 16.51
C PRO A 116 -9.47 -12.27 17.41
N ASN A 117 -8.70 -11.35 16.86
CA ASN A 117 -8.01 -10.31 17.61
C ASN A 117 -8.82 -9.01 17.77
N LEU A 118 -9.98 -8.88 17.12
CA LEU A 118 -10.84 -7.72 17.28
C LEU A 118 -11.54 -7.74 18.64
N THR A 119 -11.42 -6.66 19.36
CA THR A 119 -12.16 -6.44 20.63
C THR A 119 -13.64 -6.13 20.35
N ASP A 120 -14.49 -6.17 21.38
CA ASP A 120 -15.91 -5.78 21.23
C ASP A 120 -16.02 -4.33 20.80
N GLN A 121 -15.21 -3.44 21.39
CA GLN A 121 -15.20 -2.03 21.05
C GLN A 121 -14.79 -1.75 19.59
N GLU A 122 -13.75 -2.43 19.10
CA GLU A 122 -13.32 -2.30 17.71
C GLU A 122 -14.41 -2.78 16.74
N ILE A 123 -15.11 -3.87 17.06
CA ILE A 123 -16.24 -4.35 16.26
C ILE A 123 -17.39 -3.34 16.30
N ASP A 124 -17.70 -2.79 17.46
CA ASP A 124 -18.77 -1.78 17.59
C ASP A 124 -18.43 -0.50 16.83
N ASN A 125 -17.16 -0.07 16.82
CA ASN A 125 -16.69 1.04 16.01
C ASN A 125 -16.84 0.74 14.50
N ILE A 126 -16.52 -0.49 14.05
CA ILE A 126 -16.74 -0.92 12.66
C ILE A 126 -18.24 -0.88 12.32
N LEU A 127 -19.10 -1.44 13.17
CA LEU A 127 -20.55 -1.47 12.94
C LEU A 127 -21.15 -0.06 12.92
N ALA A 128 -20.70 0.84 13.80
CA ALA A 128 -21.11 2.24 13.81
C ALA A 128 -20.65 2.97 12.51
N TYR A 129 -19.45 2.70 12.04
CA TYR A 129 -18.98 3.22 10.76
C TYR A 129 -19.84 2.73 9.57
N ILE A 130 -20.14 1.42 9.51
CA ILE A 130 -21.01 0.83 8.47
C ILE A 130 -22.37 1.52 8.47
N ASP A 131 -22.98 1.67 9.64
CA ASP A 131 -24.30 2.33 9.77
C ASP A 131 -24.21 3.82 9.39
N GLY A 132 -23.16 4.52 9.84
CA GLY A 132 -22.93 5.92 9.51
C GLY A 132 -22.78 6.16 8.00
N VAL A 133 -22.08 5.28 7.27
CA VAL A 133 -21.95 5.36 5.80
C VAL A 133 -23.29 5.03 5.14
N TYR A 134 -23.97 3.97 5.57
CA TYR A 134 -25.24 3.52 4.99
C TYR A 134 -26.34 4.56 5.14
N THR A 135 -26.45 5.18 6.31
CA THR A 135 -27.44 6.22 6.60
C THR A 135 -27.03 7.61 6.10
N GLY A 136 -25.78 7.78 5.65
CA GLY A 136 -25.22 9.05 5.17
C GLY A 136 -24.89 10.03 6.31
N THR A 137 -24.82 9.58 7.55
CA THR A 137 -24.45 10.39 8.71
C THR A 137 -22.92 10.51 8.91
N TYR A 138 -22.15 9.68 8.22
CA TYR A 138 -20.68 9.71 8.20
C TYR A 138 -20.16 9.68 6.75
N GLY A 139 -19.24 10.58 6.45
CA GLY A 139 -18.63 10.71 5.13
C GLY A 139 -18.78 12.12 4.57
N PRO A 140 -18.05 12.47 3.51
CA PRO A 140 -18.23 13.76 2.85
C PRO A 140 -19.66 13.83 2.33
N THR A 141 -20.38 14.86 2.76
CA THR A 141 -21.66 15.22 2.14
C THR A 141 -21.44 15.20 0.63
N ARG A 142 -22.23 14.39 -0.10
CA ARG A 142 -22.17 14.32 -1.57
C ARG A 142 -22.53 15.69 -2.13
N VAL A 143 -21.56 16.59 -2.16
CA VAL A 143 -21.56 17.69 -3.12
C VAL A 143 -21.15 17.03 -4.42
N ALA A 144 -22.06 16.98 -5.37
CA ALA A 144 -21.72 16.63 -6.73
C ALA A 144 -20.76 17.71 -7.24
N THR A 145 -19.48 17.50 -7.03
CA THR A 145 -18.42 18.24 -7.70
C THR A 145 -18.02 17.39 -8.89
N ASP A 146 -18.31 17.95 -10.08
CA ASP A 146 -17.67 17.53 -11.31
C ASP A 146 -16.19 17.26 -11.03
N ALA A 147 -15.79 16.00 -11.24
CA ALA A 147 -14.40 15.56 -11.15
C ALA A 147 -13.65 16.13 -12.36
N THR A 148 -13.25 17.39 -12.28
CA THR A 148 -12.05 17.87 -12.95
C THR A 148 -10.92 17.78 -11.93
N GLY A 149 -10.56 16.56 -11.59
CA GLY A 149 -9.26 16.27 -11.02
C GLY A 149 -8.23 16.66 -12.06
N VAL A 150 -7.59 17.79 -11.83
CA VAL A 150 -6.31 18.09 -12.48
C VAL A 150 -5.37 16.99 -11.98
N VAL A 151 -5.20 15.97 -12.81
CA VAL A 151 -4.00 15.12 -12.75
C VAL A 151 -2.87 16.11 -12.98
N GLU A 152 -2.07 16.41 -11.98
CA GLU A 152 -0.71 16.90 -12.18
C GLU A 152 0.00 15.78 -12.95
N ASP A 153 -0.17 15.86 -14.26
CA ASP A 153 0.67 15.19 -15.22
C ASP A 153 2.07 15.72 -14.94
N ASP A 154 2.91 14.90 -14.38
CA ASP A 154 4.36 15.10 -14.35
C ASP A 154 4.79 15.06 -15.81
N THR A 155 4.44 16.17 -16.52
CA THR A 155 4.83 16.36 -17.90
C THR A 155 6.34 16.32 -17.90
N ASP A 156 6.86 15.20 -18.33
CA ASP A 156 8.28 15.02 -18.61
C ASP A 156 8.72 16.13 -19.56
N ASN A 157 9.20 17.22 -18.99
CA ASN A 157 9.65 18.41 -19.69
C ASN A 157 10.87 18.12 -20.57
N THR A 158 11.34 16.87 -20.62
CA THR A 158 12.48 16.42 -21.44
C THR A 158 12.25 16.74 -22.91
N PHE A 159 11.03 16.54 -23.42
CA PHE A 159 10.70 16.90 -24.81
C PHE A 159 10.79 18.40 -25.06
N LEU A 160 10.28 19.23 -24.12
CA LEU A 160 10.37 20.70 -24.21
C LEU A 160 11.81 21.16 -24.13
N LEU A 161 12.60 20.59 -23.24
CA LEU A 161 14.04 20.91 -23.09
C LEU A 161 14.82 20.50 -24.35
N ILE A 162 14.60 19.32 -24.91
CA ILE A 162 15.23 18.88 -26.15
C ILE A 162 14.82 19.79 -27.32
N SER A 163 13.54 20.11 -27.47
CA SER A 163 13.05 21.01 -28.52
C SER A 163 13.64 22.42 -28.38
N LEU A 164 13.75 22.94 -27.16
CA LEU A 164 14.39 24.23 -26.87
C LEU A 164 15.87 24.23 -27.27
N ILE A 165 16.61 23.17 -26.90
CA ILE A 165 18.03 23.01 -27.27
C ILE A 165 18.20 22.96 -28.79
N VAL A 166 17.34 22.22 -29.50
CA VAL A 166 17.36 22.14 -30.97
C VAL A 166 17.09 23.52 -31.61
N ILE A 167 16.06 24.24 -31.13
CA ILE A 167 15.70 25.58 -31.62
C ILE A 167 16.85 26.57 -31.38
N LEU A 168 17.44 26.60 -30.18
CA LEU A 168 18.56 27.47 -29.85
C LEU A 168 19.80 27.14 -30.67
N SER A 169 20.06 25.85 -30.95
CA SER A 169 21.16 25.42 -31.80
C SER A 169 20.98 25.87 -33.25
N LEU A 170 19.77 25.73 -33.81
CA LEU A 170 19.41 26.24 -35.12
C LEU A 170 19.56 27.76 -35.21
N LEU A 171 19.08 28.47 -34.20
CA LEU A 171 19.22 29.93 -34.12
C LEU A 171 20.68 30.36 -34.09
N ALA A 172 21.51 29.67 -33.31
CA ALA A 172 22.96 29.95 -33.25
C ALA A 172 23.65 29.74 -34.62
N VAL A 173 23.27 28.69 -35.37
CA VAL A 173 23.76 28.46 -36.72
C VAL A 173 23.34 29.58 -37.69
N VAL A 174 22.07 30.01 -37.61
CA VAL A 174 21.56 31.14 -38.44
C VAL A 174 22.30 32.44 -38.12
N LEU A 175 22.48 32.77 -36.84
CA LEU A 175 23.20 33.98 -36.39
C LEU A 175 24.68 33.91 -36.83
N ALA A 176 25.32 32.76 -36.72
CA ALA A 176 26.70 32.58 -37.22
C ALA A 176 26.80 32.79 -38.74
N ARG A 177 25.80 32.35 -39.53
CA ARG A 177 25.69 32.61 -40.97
C ARG A 177 25.54 34.11 -41.26
N ILE A 178 24.63 34.79 -40.56
CA ILE A 178 24.42 36.25 -40.73
C ILE A 178 25.72 36.99 -40.40
N ALA A 179 26.37 36.67 -39.27
CA ALA A 179 27.63 37.29 -38.86
C ALA A 179 28.75 37.09 -39.93
N ASN A 180 28.85 35.89 -40.50
CA ASN A 180 29.80 35.59 -41.55
C ASN A 180 29.51 36.36 -42.85
N VAL A 181 28.23 36.47 -43.25
CA VAL A 181 27.81 37.28 -44.39
C VAL A 181 28.12 38.76 -44.19
N LEU A 182 27.79 39.32 -43.01
CA LEU A 182 28.08 40.72 -42.67
C LEU A 182 29.60 40.97 -42.69
N ARG A 183 30.38 40.05 -42.12
CA ARG A 183 31.85 40.14 -42.13
C ARG A 183 32.42 40.07 -43.57
N SER A 184 31.86 39.25 -44.45
CA SER A 184 32.26 39.15 -45.85
C SER A 184 31.93 40.43 -46.63
N ILE A 185 30.76 41.06 -46.37
CA ILE A 185 30.35 42.35 -46.92
C ILE A 185 31.31 43.47 -46.47
N HIS A 186 31.68 43.49 -45.18
CA HIS A 186 32.63 44.47 -44.64
C HIS A 186 33.98 44.35 -45.31
N ILE A 187 34.54 43.15 -45.40
CA ILE A 187 35.82 42.87 -46.08
C ILE A 187 35.75 43.24 -47.58
N ALA A 188 34.64 42.91 -48.27
CA ALA A 188 34.44 43.30 -49.68
C ALA A 188 34.45 44.80 -49.90
N ARG A 189 33.88 45.55 -48.93
CA ARG A 189 33.79 47.03 -48.98
C ARG A 189 35.17 47.71 -48.74
N GLU A 190 36.00 47.13 -47.85
CA GLU A 190 37.34 47.67 -47.58
C GLU A 190 38.40 47.23 -48.61
N THR A 191 38.36 46.02 -49.13
CA THR A 191 39.41 45.47 -49.95
C THR A 191 39.08 45.40 -51.45
N ASN A 192 37.86 45.81 -51.84
CA ASN A 192 37.33 45.70 -53.20
C ASN A 192 37.42 44.29 -53.83
N ARG A 193 37.49 43.23 -52.97
CA ARG A 193 37.51 41.81 -53.36
C ARG A 193 36.34 41.08 -52.70
N VAL A 194 35.58 40.37 -53.50
CA VAL A 194 34.49 39.52 -53.01
C VAL A 194 35.06 38.24 -52.42
N PRO A 195 35.03 38.04 -51.09
CA PRO A 195 35.47 36.79 -50.52
C PRO A 195 34.55 35.65 -50.92
N LYS A 196 35.11 34.46 -51.26
CA LYS A 196 34.30 33.30 -51.54
C LYS A 196 33.47 32.95 -50.33
N PRO A 197 32.14 32.66 -50.49
CA PRO A 197 31.32 32.26 -49.37
C PRO A 197 31.89 30.98 -48.78
N GLY A 198 32.10 30.94 -47.46
CA GLY A 198 32.59 29.74 -46.75
C GLY A 198 31.64 28.57 -46.94
N SER A 199 32.20 27.42 -47.28
CA SER A 199 31.44 26.17 -47.32
C SER A 199 30.84 25.85 -45.96
N PHE A 200 29.66 25.18 -45.93
CA PHE A 200 29.05 24.68 -44.69
C PHE A 200 30.04 23.87 -43.85
N ALA A 201 30.87 23.09 -44.47
CA ALA A 201 31.96 22.33 -43.84
C ALA A 201 32.95 23.25 -43.06
N SER A 202 33.26 24.45 -43.60
CA SER A 202 34.17 25.40 -42.93
C SER A 202 33.59 26.02 -41.63
N ILE A 203 32.25 26.04 -41.50
CA ILE A 203 31.60 26.46 -40.25
C ILE A 203 31.70 25.36 -39.22
N LEU A 204 31.39 24.10 -39.60
CA LEU A 204 31.47 22.94 -38.72
C LEU A 204 32.90 22.69 -38.21
N THR A 205 33.91 22.96 -39.05
CA THR A 205 35.33 22.81 -38.67
C THR A 205 35.93 24.07 -38.05
N SER A 206 35.14 25.13 -37.83
CA SER A 206 35.62 26.33 -37.15
C SER A 206 36.00 26.02 -35.70
N LYS A 207 37.13 26.61 -35.24
CA LYS A 207 37.62 26.40 -33.85
C LYS A 207 36.57 26.68 -32.79
N THR A 208 35.70 27.68 -33.04
CA THR A 208 34.61 28.05 -32.13
C THR A 208 33.55 27.00 -32.04
N VAL A 209 33.08 26.45 -33.21
CA VAL A 209 32.03 25.42 -33.22
C VAL A 209 32.58 24.09 -32.65
N VAL A 210 33.78 23.70 -33.04
CA VAL A 210 34.45 22.52 -32.47
C VAL A 210 34.63 22.67 -30.94
N GLY A 211 35.07 23.84 -30.48
CA GLY A 211 35.19 24.11 -29.05
C GLY A 211 33.87 24.04 -28.27
N LEU A 212 32.80 24.59 -28.86
CA LEU A 212 31.45 24.49 -28.24
C LEU A 212 30.94 23.03 -28.20
N VAL A 213 31.12 22.28 -29.29
CA VAL A 213 30.73 20.87 -29.32
C VAL A 213 31.51 20.06 -28.28
N LEU A 214 32.83 20.26 -28.19
CA LEU A 214 33.64 19.58 -27.19
C LEU A 214 33.23 19.98 -25.76
N LEU A 215 32.97 21.25 -25.52
CA LEU A 215 32.47 21.71 -24.20
C LEU A 215 31.13 21.06 -23.86
N THR A 216 30.20 21.01 -24.80
CA THR A 216 28.90 20.34 -24.60
C THR A 216 29.07 18.85 -24.30
N LEU A 217 29.94 18.17 -25.03
CA LEU A 217 30.23 16.75 -24.77
C LEU A 217 30.88 16.52 -23.41
N ILE A 218 31.76 17.44 -22.95
CA ILE A 218 32.36 17.37 -21.62
C ILE A 218 31.30 17.57 -20.56
N ILE A 219 30.38 18.54 -20.72
CA ILE A 219 29.30 18.80 -19.77
C ILE A 219 28.35 17.58 -19.71
N ILE A 220 27.88 17.09 -20.85
CA ILE A 220 26.99 15.93 -20.93
C ILE A 220 27.70 14.68 -20.38
N GLY A 221 28.92 14.42 -20.80
CA GLY A 221 29.71 13.30 -20.31
C GLY A 221 30.01 13.37 -18.82
N GLY A 222 30.33 14.55 -18.32
CA GLY A 222 30.50 14.78 -16.88
C GLY A 222 29.21 14.56 -16.10
N TYR A 223 28.10 15.12 -16.57
CA TYR A 223 26.78 14.94 -15.95
C TYR A 223 26.36 13.47 -15.90
N THR A 224 26.45 12.76 -17.04
CA THR A 224 26.08 11.34 -17.10
C THR A 224 27.00 10.48 -16.25
N THR A 225 28.32 10.77 -16.24
CA THR A 225 29.28 10.02 -15.42
C THR A 225 29.01 10.21 -13.92
N VAL A 226 28.74 11.44 -13.50
CA VAL A 226 28.43 11.74 -12.08
C VAL A 226 27.13 11.06 -11.67
N ASN A 227 26.06 11.16 -12.46
CA ASN A 227 24.80 10.51 -12.14
C ASN A 227 24.93 8.98 -12.10
N ASN A 228 25.59 8.38 -13.10
CA ASN A 228 25.83 6.93 -13.09
C ASN A 228 26.69 6.48 -11.89
N ALA A 229 27.64 7.32 -11.46
CA ALA A 229 28.44 7.03 -10.26
C ALA A 229 27.60 7.17 -8.96
N ILE A 230 26.67 8.13 -8.92
CA ILE A 230 25.74 8.31 -7.82
C ILE A 230 24.78 7.11 -7.75
N ASP A 231 24.32 6.61 -8.89
CA ASP A 231 23.36 5.50 -8.98
C ASP A 231 24.02 4.12 -8.87
N LEU A 232 25.36 4.07 -8.83
CA LEU A 232 26.08 2.82 -8.69
C LEU A 232 25.68 2.08 -7.39
N GLY A 233 25.18 0.85 -7.56
CA GLY A 233 24.68 0.04 -6.43
C GLY A 233 23.29 0.41 -5.94
N ARG A 234 22.60 1.39 -6.52
CA ARG A 234 21.19 1.68 -6.25
C ARG A 234 20.31 0.83 -7.17
N GLN A 235 19.20 0.35 -6.59
CA GLN A 235 18.26 -0.51 -7.32
C GLN A 235 16.95 0.21 -7.65
N GLN A 236 16.94 1.55 -7.65
CA GLN A 236 15.76 2.32 -8.03
C GLN A 236 15.29 1.93 -9.44
N GLY A 237 14.00 1.67 -9.61
CA GLY A 237 13.43 1.19 -10.87
C GLY A 237 13.63 -0.31 -11.13
N TYR A 238 14.24 -1.06 -10.21
CA TYR A 238 14.36 -2.51 -10.34
C TYR A 238 12.98 -3.17 -10.29
N ALA A 239 12.60 -3.83 -11.37
CA ALA A 239 11.31 -4.49 -11.58
C ALA A 239 11.52 -5.88 -12.19
N PRO A 240 11.90 -6.87 -11.39
CA PRO A 240 12.15 -8.21 -11.90
C PRO A 240 10.85 -8.91 -12.30
N GLN A 241 10.95 -9.88 -13.20
CA GLN A 241 9.85 -10.78 -13.47
C GLN A 241 9.55 -11.62 -12.22
N GLN A 242 8.26 -11.78 -11.93
CA GLN A 242 7.78 -12.55 -10.80
C GLN A 242 7.21 -13.89 -11.27
N PRO A 243 7.19 -14.94 -10.43
CA PRO A 243 6.58 -16.23 -10.78
C PRO A 243 5.11 -16.10 -11.19
N VAL A 244 4.37 -15.24 -10.50
CA VAL A 244 2.99 -14.88 -10.81
C VAL A 244 2.94 -13.39 -11.18
N LYS A 245 2.30 -13.06 -12.29
CA LYS A 245 2.07 -11.68 -12.71
C LYS A 245 0.94 -11.07 -11.88
N PHE A 246 1.29 -10.62 -10.69
CA PHE A 246 0.35 -9.96 -9.79
C PHE A 246 0.31 -8.46 -10.08
N SER A 247 -0.85 -7.94 -10.46
CA SER A 247 -1.08 -6.52 -10.69
C SER A 247 -1.55 -5.81 -9.43
N HIS A 248 -0.74 -4.89 -8.91
CA HIS A 248 -1.18 -3.99 -7.84
C HIS A 248 -2.19 -2.96 -8.36
N ALA A 249 -2.08 -2.56 -9.64
CA ALA A 249 -3.02 -1.63 -10.26
C ALA A 249 -4.44 -2.18 -10.28
N VAL A 250 -4.61 -3.48 -10.50
CA VAL A 250 -5.93 -4.12 -10.41
C VAL A 250 -6.41 -4.19 -8.96
N HIS A 251 -5.60 -4.74 -8.04
CA HIS A 251 -6.03 -5.00 -6.67
C HIS A 251 -6.14 -3.74 -5.81
N ALA A 252 -5.08 -2.94 -5.75
CA ALA A 252 -5.04 -1.73 -4.93
C ALA A 252 -5.57 -0.49 -5.66
N GLY A 253 -5.43 -0.43 -7.00
CA GLY A 253 -5.92 0.68 -7.80
C GLY A 253 -7.41 0.56 -8.12
N ILE A 254 -7.81 -0.44 -8.92
CA ILE A 254 -9.21 -0.57 -9.39
C ILE A 254 -10.13 -1.04 -8.25
N HIS A 255 -9.75 -2.09 -7.53
CA HIS A 255 -10.55 -2.64 -6.43
C HIS A 255 -10.30 -1.95 -5.08
N GLU A 256 -9.35 -1.02 -5.02
CA GLU A 256 -9.01 -0.23 -3.83
C GLU A 256 -8.78 -1.08 -2.56
N ILE A 257 -8.24 -2.31 -2.72
CA ILE A 257 -7.89 -3.17 -1.59
C ILE A 257 -6.75 -2.51 -0.82
N ASP A 258 -6.95 -2.33 0.50
CA ASP A 258 -5.95 -1.68 1.35
C ASP A 258 -4.64 -2.49 1.39
N CYS A 259 -3.50 -1.79 1.35
CA CYS A 259 -2.17 -2.39 1.38
C CYS A 259 -2.00 -3.35 2.56
N GLN A 260 -2.55 -2.98 3.72
CA GLN A 260 -2.40 -3.70 4.98
C GLN A 260 -3.30 -4.94 5.07
N TYR A 261 -4.27 -5.09 4.16
CA TYR A 261 -5.03 -6.34 4.05
C TYR A 261 -4.11 -7.50 3.68
N CYS A 262 -3.29 -7.32 2.66
CA CYS A 262 -2.32 -8.32 2.22
C CYS A 262 -1.00 -8.23 3.01
N HIS A 263 -0.50 -7.02 3.30
CA HIS A 263 0.76 -6.77 3.99
C HIS A 263 0.55 -6.42 5.48
N SER A 264 -0.32 -7.16 6.18
CA SER A 264 -0.70 -6.89 7.57
C SER A 264 0.48 -6.88 8.56
N ALA A 265 1.57 -7.58 8.24
CA ALA A 265 2.78 -7.58 9.05
C ALA A 265 3.49 -6.23 9.10
N ALA A 266 3.30 -5.35 8.11
CA ALA A 266 3.91 -4.02 8.08
C ALA A 266 3.57 -3.16 9.30
N ARG A 267 2.38 -3.35 9.89
CA ARG A 267 1.96 -2.66 11.12
C ARG A 267 2.50 -3.27 12.41
N LYS A 268 2.85 -4.55 12.38
CA LYS A 268 3.08 -5.35 13.60
C LYS A 268 4.51 -5.83 13.75
N SER A 269 5.30 -5.82 12.69
CA SER A 269 6.63 -6.42 12.69
C SER A 269 7.69 -5.57 11.98
N LYS A 270 8.93 -5.98 12.15
CA LYS A 270 10.07 -5.41 11.44
C LYS A 270 9.91 -5.52 9.92
N GLN A 271 9.39 -6.65 9.45
CA GLN A 271 9.26 -6.96 8.03
C GLN A 271 7.79 -6.91 7.60
N ALA A 272 7.54 -6.37 6.42
CA ALA A 272 6.18 -6.29 5.86
C ALA A 272 5.62 -7.64 5.45
N LEU A 273 6.44 -8.62 5.13
CA LEU A 273 6.13 -9.94 4.60
C LEU A 273 5.31 -9.90 3.29
N ILE A 274 5.61 -10.82 2.40
CA ILE A 274 4.75 -11.14 1.27
C ILE A 274 3.63 -12.04 1.81
N PRO A 275 2.34 -11.77 1.49
CA PRO A 275 1.24 -12.58 2.00
C PRO A 275 1.36 -14.04 1.54
N PRO A 276 0.98 -15.03 2.37
CA PRO A 276 0.91 -16.41 1.96
C PRO A 276 -0.21 -16.59 0.91
N THR A 277 -0.10 -17.62 0.08
CA THR A 277 -1.09 -17.92 -0.99
C THR A 277 -2.51 -18.05 -0.44
N SER A 278 -2.68 -18.51 0.81
CA SER A 278 -3.99 -18.57 1.48
C SER A 278 -4.70 -17.21 1.58
N THR A 279 -3.95 -16.10 1.63
CA THR A 279 -4.55 -14.75 1.59
C THR A 279 -5.19 -14.46 0.23
N CYS A 280 -4.57 -14.91 -0.87
CA CYS A 280 -5.14 -14.80 -2.22
C CYS A 280 -6.47 -15.56 -2.31
N MET A 281 -6.51 -16.74 -1.71
CA MET A 281 -7.67 -17.62 -1.71
C MET A 281 -8.88 -17.07 -0.94
N ASN A 282 -8.73 -16.04 -0.11
CA ASN A 282 -9.87 -15.38 0.53
C ASN A 282 -10.90 -14.86 -0.50
N CYS A 283 -10.44 -14.46 -1.67
CA CYS A 283 -11.28 -13.99 -2.77
C CYS A 283 -11.26 -14.98 -3.95
N HIS A 284 -10.12 -15.61 -4.22
CA HIS A 284 -9.94 -16.43 -5.42
C HIS A 284 -10.55 -17.82 -5.33
N VAL A 285 -11.12 -18.24 -4.22
CA VAL A 285 -12.07 -19.36 -4.20
C VAL A 285 -13.33 -19.06 -5.01
N ALA A 286 -13.79 -17.79 -5.04
CA ALA A 286 -14.96 -17.33 -5.80
C ALA A 286 -14.55 -16.69 -7.13
N ILE A 287 -13.45 -15.95 -7.18
CA ILE A 287 -12.94 -15.27 -8.37
C ILE A 287 -11.87 -16.15 -9.01
N LYS A 288 -12.29 -17.05 -9.89
CA LYS A 288 -11.41 -18.05 -10.50
C LYS A 288 -10.75 -17.62 -11.79
N LYS A 289 -11.05 -16.39 -12.26
CA LYS A 289 -10.55 -15.85 -13.51
C LYS A 289 -10.14 -14.41 -13.35
N GLY A 290 -8.93 -14.06 -13.80
CA GLY A 290 -8.42 -12.71 -13.82
C GLY A 290 -8.96 -11.93 -15.02
N SER A 291 -9.13 -10.60 -14.86
CA SER A 291 -9.61 -9.71 -15.92
C SER A 291 -8.62 -9.58 -17.07
N GLU A 292 -7.32 -9.63 -16.80
CA GLU A 292 -6.26 -9.44 -17.79
C GLU A 292 -5.66 -10.74 -18.29
N TYR A 293 -5.32 -11.67 -17.39
CA TYR A 293 -4.60 -12.91 -17.73
C TYR A 293 -5.52 -14.15 -17.75
N GLY A 294 -6.82 -14.00 -17.60
CA GLY A 294 -7.76 -15.11 -17.60
C GLY A 294 -7.44 -16.13 -16.51
N THR A 295 -7.28 -17.40 -16.90
CA THR A 295 -6.92 -18.51 -16.01
C THR A 295 -5.42 -18.63 -15.73
N ALA A 296 -4.55 -18.08 -16.58
CA ALA A 296 -3.12 -18.39 -16.61
C ALA A 296 -2.40 -18.13 -15.29
N GLU A 297 -2.60 -16.94 -14.69
CA GLU A 297 -1.91 -16.58 -13.45
C GLU A 297 -2.58 -17.19 -12.22
N LEU A 298 -3.90 -17.39 -12.24
CA LEU A 298 -4.62 -18.06 -11.17
C LEU A 298 -4.36 -19.56 -11.13
N ALA A 299 -4.07 -20.20 -12.26
CA ALA A 299 -3.62 -21.59 -12.31
C ALA A 299 -2.35 -21.81 -11.46
N LYS A 300 -1.42 -20.86 -11.48
CA LYS A 300 -0.21 -20.89 -10.64
C LYS A 300 -0.54 -20.76 -9.15
N VAL A 301 -1.48 -19.87 -8.81
CA VAL A 301 -1.94 -19.69 -7.42
C VAL A 301 -2.60 -20.96 -6.91
N PHE A 302 -3.55 -21.52 -7.67
CA PHE A 302 -4.28 -22.73 -7.29
C PHE A 302 -3.35 -23.94 -7.19
N ALA A 303 -2.47 -24.12 -8.18
CA ALA A 303 -1.49 -25.21 -8.17
C ALA A 303 -0.49 -25.10 -7.01
N SER A 304 -0.14 -23.89 -6.57
CA SER A 304 0.77 -23.73 -5.42
C SER A 304 0.18 -24.21 -4.10
N ILE A 305 -1.14 -24.19 -3.95
CA ILE A 305 -1.83 -24.53 -2.69
C ILE A 305 -2.71 -25.80 -2.81
N GLY A 306 -2.81 -26.40 -4.00
CA GLY A 306 -3.61 -27.60 -4.21
C GLY A 306 -5.12 -27.37 -4.16
N TYR A 307 -5.59 -26.27 -4.69
CA TYR A 307 -7.02 -25.98 -4.79
C TYR A 307 -7.56 -26.42 -6.15
N ASP A 308 -8.56 -27.29 -6.15
CA ASP A 308 -9.30 -27.71 -7.36
C ASP A 308 -10.41 -26.70 -7.66
N PRO A 309 -10.27 -25.90 -8.73
CA PRO A 309 -11.23 -24.85 -9.06
C PRO A 309 -12.53 -25.37 -9.72
N ILE A 310 -12.58 -26.63 -10.15
CA ILE A 310 -13.81 -27.25 -10.67
C ILE A 310 -14.72 -27.68 -9.53
N ASN A 311 -14.15 -28.38 -8.55
CA ASN A 311 -14.89 -29.01 -7.46
C ASN A 311 -14.97 -28.15 -6.19
N ASP A 312 -14.31 -27.00 -6.16
CA ASP A 312 -14.26 -26.08 -5.02
C ASP A 312 -13.69 -26.70 -3.74
N VAL A 313 -12.66 -27.54 -3.87
CA VAL A 313 -12.05 -28.26 -2.74
C VAL A 313 -10.55 -28.15 -2.74
N TYR A 314 -9.96 -28.23 -1.55
CA TYR A 314 -8.51 -28.45 -1.40
C TYR A 314 -8.22 -29.94 -1.50
N LEU A 315 -7.24 -30.30 -2.34
CA LEU A 315 -6.84 -31.67 -2.58
C LEU A 315 -6.13 -32.26 -1.37
N GLU A 316 -6.58 -33.41 -0.91
CA GLU A 316 -5.94 -34.14 0.19
C GLU A 316 -4.61 -34.74 -0.28
N ASP A 317 -3.62 -34.77 0.61
CA ASP A 317 -2.27 -35.28 0.32
C ASP A 317 -1.62 -34.70 -0.97
N TYR A 318 -1.97 -33.48 -1.35
CA TYR A 318 -1.58 -32.82 -2.60
C TYR A 318 -0.06 -32.83 -2.86
N GLU A 319 0.75 -32.66 -1.81
CA GLU A 319 2.21 -32.68 -1.89
C GLU A 319 2.78 -34.06 -2.34
N LYS A 320 1.98 -35.13 -2.26
CA LYS A 320 2.36 -36.50 -2.65
C LYS A 320 1.70 -36.94 -3.96
N MET A 321 0.80 -36.12 -4.50
CA MET A 321 0.07 -36.42 -5.73
C MET A 321 1.02 -36.42 -6.93
N PRO A 322 0.92 -37.42 -7.85
CA PRO A 322 1.75 -37.39 -9.07
C PRO A 322 1.48 -36.15 -9.93
N MET A 323 2.53 -35.60 -10.53
CA MET A 323 2.43 -34.39 -11.37
C MET A 323 1.44 -34.58 -12.55
N GLU A 324 1.33 -35.77 -13.09
CA GLU A 324 0.39 -36.11 -14.17
C GLU A 324 -1.08 -36.00 -13.75
N GLU A 325 -1.39 -36.33 -12.49
CA GLU A 325 -2.75 -36.17 -11.94
C GLU A 325 -3.04 -34.67 -11.70
N ILE A 326 -2.08 -33.96 -11.20
CA ILE A 326 -2.19 -32.49 -10.99
C ILE A 326 -2.39 -31.79 -12.33
N GLU A 327 -1.59 -32.12 -13.34
CA GLU A 327 -1.73 -31.60 -14.70
C GLU A 327 -3.15 -31.81 -15.24
N ALA A 328 -3.69 -33.03 -15.08
CA ALA A 328 -5.01 -33.35 -15.57
C ALA A 328 -6.10 -32.45 -14.95
N ILE A 329 -6.06 -32.21 -13.64
CA ILE A 329 -7.01 -31.36 -12.93
C ILE A 329 -6.97 -29.90 -13.46
N TYR A 330 -5.77 -29.32 -13.55
CA TYR A 330 -5.67 -27.90 -13.95
C TYR A 330 -5.90 -27.70 -15.44
N ARG A 331 -5.49 -28.63 -16.28
CA ARG A 331 -5.79 -28.57 -17.72
C ARG A 331 -7.28 -28.71 -17.98
N GLU A 332 -7.97 -29.62 -17.30
CA GLU A 332 -9.43 -29.76 -17.41
C GLU A 332 -10.17 -28.48 -17.06
N TRP A 333 -9.73 -27.79 -15.99
CA TRP A 333 -10.29 -26.51 -15.64
C TRP A 333 -10.01 -25.43 -16.69
N ILE A 334 -8.78 -25.29 -17.14
CA ILE A 334 -8.38 -24.30 -18.18
C ILE A 334 -9.18 -24.55 -19.47
N GLU A 335 -9.31 -25.79 -19.89
CA GLU A 335 -10.06 -26.21 -21.07
C GLU A 335 -11.55 -25.90 -20.94
N THR A 336 -12.11 -26.14 -19.76
CA THR A 336 -13.51 -25.81 -19.45
C THR A 336 -13.77 -24.31 -19.53
N GLU A 337 -12.89 -23.51 -18.94
CA GLU A 337 -12.99 -22.05 -19.02
C GLU A 337 -12.77 -21.54 -20.45
N TYR A 338 -11.84 -22.14 -21.21
CA TYR A 338 -11.61 -21.78 -22.60
C TYR A 338 -12.86 -22.02 -23.47
N VAL A 339 -13.48 -23.22 -23.36
CA VAL A 339 -14.71 -23.55 -24.09
C VAL A 339 -15.84 -22.56 -23.75
N ARG A 340 -15.99 -22.23 -22.46
CA ARG A 340 -16.98 -21.25 -21.98
C ARG A 340 -16.73 -19.85 -22.56
N ASP A 341 -15.50 -19.41 -22.55
CA ASP A 341 -15.12 -18.06 -23.01
C ASP A 341 -15.27 -17.90 -24.51
N GLN A 342 -14.96 -18.91 -25.27
CA GLN A 342 -15.10 -18.91 -26.73
C GLN A 342 -16.51 -19.24 -27.20
N GLY A 343 -17.43 -19.61 -26.27
CA GLY A 343 -18.79 -20.03 -26.60
C GLY A 343 -18.85 -21.28 -27.50
N LEU A 344 -17.92 -22.20 -27.30
CA LEU A 344 -17.80 -23.41 -28.06
C LEU A 344 -18.65 -24.53 -27.44
N ASP A 345 -19.11 -25.47 -28.28
CA ASP A 345 -19.81 -26.68 -27.81
C ASP A 345 -18.84 -27.82 -27.38
N TYR A 346 -17.58 -27.74 -27.81
CA TYR A 346 -16.53 -28.71 -27.52
C TYR A 346 -15.14 -28.08 -27.58
N LEU A 347 -14.17 -28.73 -26.95
CA LEU A 347 -12.78 -28.33 -26.97
C LEU A 347 -12.16 -28.53 -28.35
N ASP A 348 -11.63 -27.45 -28.92
CA ASP A 348 -10.88 -27.49 -30.18
C ASP A 348 -9.37 -27.69 -29.94
N GLU A 349 -8.61 -27.79 -31.03
CA GLU A 349 -7.16 -27.96 -30.97
C GLU A 349 -6.47 -26.72 -30.35
N SER A 350 -7.00 -25.51 -30.59
CA SER A 350 -6.44 -24.29 -30.03
C SER A 350 -6.58 -24.25 -28.50
N GLY A 351 -7.71 -24.72 -27.97
CA GLY A 351 -7.92 -24.85 -26.53
C GLY A 351 -6.99 -25.86 -25.86
N ARG A 352 -6.71 -26.97 -26.53
CA ARG A 352 -5.73 -27.98 -26.05
C ARG A 352 -4.32 -27.41 -25.98
N LEU A 353 -3.90 -26.71 -27.02
CA LEU A 353 -2.59 -26.05 -27.06
C LEU A 353 -2.47 -24.95 -26.01
N GLU A 354 -3.54 -24.21 -25.79
CA GLU A 354 -3.58 -23.17 -24.77
C GLU A 354 -3.50 -23.76 -23.36
N SER A 355 -4.24 -24.84 -23.05
CA SER A 355 -4.15 -25.49 -21.74
C SER A 355 -2.76 -26.09 -21.49
N GLU A 356 -2.14 -26.68 -22.51
CA GLU A 356 -0.76 -27.18 -22.41
C GLU A 356 0.25 -26.04 -22.19
N ARG A 357 0.10 -24.92 -22.91
CA ARG A 357 0.95 -23.75 -22.73
C ARG A 357 0.86 -23.19 -21.31
N GLN A 358 -0.38 -23.01 -20.80
CA GLN A 358 -0.59 -22.50 -19.44
C GLN A 358 -0.03 -23.46 -18.39
N TRP A 359 -0.24 -24.77 -18.54
CA TRP A 359 0.34 -25.75 -17.63
C TRP A 359 1.87 -25.72 -17.63
N ASN A 360 2.49 -25.64 -18.79
CA ASN A 360 3.94 -25.50 -18.89
C ASN A 360 4.45 -24.22 -18.20
N GLU A 361 3.70 -23.12 -18.26
CA GLU A 361 4.00 -21.90 -17.52
C GLU A 361 3.84 -22.07 -16.01
N VAL A 362 2.84 -22.84 -15.55
CA VAL A 362 2.68 -23.18 -14.12
C VAL A 362 3.91 -23.94 -13.63
N VAL A 363 4.32 -24.99 -14.34
CA VAL A 363 5.49 -25.78 -13.99
C VAL A 363 6.75 -24.90 -13.98
N ALA A 364 6.99 -24.14 -15.05
CA ALA A 364 8.17 -23.26 -15.16
C ALA A 364 8.24 -22.18 -14.07
N SER A 365 7.08 -21.72 -13.56
CA SER A 365 6.99 -20.68 -12.54
C SER A 365 7.13 -21.20 -11.12
N LEU A 366 6.70 -22.45 -10.87
CA LEU A 366 6.61 -23.01 -9.52
C LEU A 366 7.66 -24.07 -9.23
N THR A 367 8.40 -24.56 -10.22
CA THR A 367 9.45 -25.57 -10.05
C THR A 367 10.83 -25.00 -10.37
N HIS A 368 11.85 -25.58 -9.78
CA HIS A 368 13.27 -25.26 -10.04
C HIS A 368 14.17 -26.43 -9.64
N GLU A 369 15.49 -26.31 -9.76
CA GLU A 369 16.49 -27.38 -9.51
C GLU A 369 16.28 -28.13 -8.16
N HIS A 370 15.78 -27.46 -7.12
CA HIS A 370 15.59 -28.04 -5.79
C HIS A 370 14.11 -28.30 -5.46
N ARG A 371 13.23 -28.09 -6.40
CA ARG A 371 11.77 -28.28 -6.24
C ARG A 371 11.19 -28.74 -7.56
N ASP A 372 10.91 -30.01 -7.64
CA ASP A 372 10.34 -30.70 -8.81
C ASP A 372 8.80 -30.80 -8.80
N HIS A 373 8.16 -30.25 -7.75
CA HIS A 373 6.72 -30.30 -7.55
C HIS A 373 6.12 -28.88 -7.47
N VAL A 374 4.91 -28.67 -8.05
CA VAL A 374 4.24 -27.38 -8.06
C VAL A 374 3.66 -26.98 -6.68
N ALA A 375 3.37 -27.97 -5.81
CA ALA A 375 2.89 -27.70 -4.46
C ALA A 375 3.91 -26.94 -3.62
N GLY A 376 3.45 -25.93 -2.87
CA GLY A 376 4.26 -25.17 -1.94
C GLY A 376 4.25 -23.65 -2.20
N PRO A 377 4.95 -22.87 -1.39
CA PRO A 377 4.88 -21.41 -1.48
C PRO A 377 5.39 -20.88 -2.81
N ILE A 378 4.76 -19.81 -3.28
CA ILE A 378 5.25 -19.05 -4.44
C ILE A 378 6.54 -18.33 -4.03
N GLU A 379 7.62 -18.54 -4.76
CA GLU A 379 8.93 -17.97 -4.46
C GLU A 379 9.11 -16.62 -5.16
N TRP A 380 8.57 -15.58 -4.53
CA TRP A 380 8.65 -14.22 -5.05
C TRP A 380 10.07 -13.68 -5.07
N VAL A 381 10.42 -13.03 -6.17
CA VAL A 381 11.70 -12.32 -6.28
C VAL A 381 11.66 -11.06 -5.43
N ARG A 382 12.59 -10.94 -4.50
CA ARG A 382 12.68 -9.78 -3.60
C ARG A 382 13.09 -8.52 -4.38
N ILE A 383 12.31 -7.45 -4.24
CA ILE A 383 12.52 -6.19 -4.93
C ILE A 383 13.31 -5.21 -4.05
N HIS A 384 12.86 -5.01 -2.81
CA HIS A 384 13.48 -4.06 -1.89
C HIS A 384 14.55 -4.76 -1.04
N ASN A 385 15.80 -4.42 -1.27
CA ASN A 385 16.95 -4.98 -0.57
C ASN A 385 17.70 -3.88 0.18
N LEU A 386 17.79 -4.01 1.51
CA LEU A 386 18.72 -3.25 2.33
C LEU A 386 19.94 -4.12 2.64
N PRO A 387 21.14 -3.55 2.76
CA PRO A 387 22.31 -4.29 3.26
C PRO A 387 22.06 -4.86 4.65
N ASP A 388 22.66 -6.02 4.95
CA ASP A 388 22.43 -6.75 6.20
C ASP A 388 22.76 -5.95 7.47
N HIS A 389 23.69 -5.00 7.36
CA HIS A 389 24.07 -4.11 8.44
C HIS A 389 23.11 -2.94 8.68
N VAL A 390 22.00 -2.86 7.93
CA VAL A 390 20.98 -1.81 8.09
C VAL A 390 19.74 -2.36 8.77
N TYR A 391 19.42 -1.79 9.91
CA TYR A 391 18.17 -2.06 10.61
C TYR A 391 17.06 -1.16 10.10
N PHE A 392 15.96 -1.77 9.69
CA PHE A 392 14.72 -1.07 9.34
C PHE A 392 13.53 -1.80 9.95
N ASN A 393 12.57 -1.06 10.50
CA ASN A 393 11.39 -1.62 11.14
C ASN A 393 10.13 -0.96 10.57
N HIS A 394 9.34 -1.72 9.82
CA HIS A 394 8.08 -1.23 9.23
C HIS A 394 7.10 -0.73 10.30
N ALA A 395 6.89 -1.48 11.39
CA ALA A 395 5.93 -1.09 12.42
C ALA A 395 6.26 0.25 13.08
N GLN A 396 7.54 0.59 13.23
CA GLN A 396 7.94 1.90 13.75
C GLN A 396 7.59 3.04 12.78
N HIS A 397 7.70 2.83 11.48
CA HIS A 397 7.38 3.84 10.47
C HIS A 397 5.87 3.92 10.21
N VAL A 398 5.21 2.78 10.02
CA VAL A 398 3.80 2.71 9.64
C VAL A 398 2.88 2.99 10.83
N THR A 399 3.13 2.36 11.99
CA THR A 399 2.22 2.47 13.15
C THR A 399 2.60 3.61 14.09
N ALA A 400 3.88 3.70 14.48
CA ALA A 400 4.30 4.74 15.42
C ALA A 400 4.56 6.08 14.71
N GLY A 401 5.12 6.04 13.49
CA GLY A 401 5.43 7.24 12.70
C GLY A 401 4.29 7.71 11.81
N ASN A 402 3.23 6.90 11.66
CA ASN A 402 2.09 7.17 10.75
C ASN A 402 2.52 7.60 9.34
N VAL A 403 3.55 6.92 8.81
CA VAL A 403 4.09 7.20 7.47
C VAL A 403 3.32 6.37 6.44
N ASP A 404 2.79 7.03 5.42
CA ASP A 404 2.07 6.38 4.33
C ASP A 404 2.97 5.47 3.51
N CYS A 405 2.41 4.36 3.02
CA CYS A 405 3.12 3.35 2.23
C CYS A 405 3.77 3.95 0.99
N GLN A 406 3.05 4.84 0.28
CA GLN A 406 3.51 5.51 -0.94
C GLN A 406 4.74 6.40 -0.71
N THR A 407 4.98 6.90 0.50
CA THR A 407 6.18 7.71 0.80
C THR A 407 7.47 6.96 0.47
N CYS A 408 7.48 5.64 0.67
CA CYS A 408 8.65 4.80 0.42
C CYS A 408 8.50 3.95 -0.85
N HIS A 409 7.30 3.47 -1.13
CA HIS A 409 7.02 2.53 -2.22
C HIS A 409 6.48 3.19 -3.50
N GLY A 410 6.19 4.51 -3.46
CA GLY A 410 5.56 5.21 -4.57
C GLY A 410 4.09 4.82 -4.72
N LYS A 411 3.50 5.19 -5.84
CA LYS A 411 2.11 4.88 -6.18
C LYS A 411 1.98 3.43 -6.67
N VAL A 412 2.09 2.48 -5.74
CA VAL A 412 2.02 1.04 -6.03
C VAL A 412 0.68 0.68 -6.67
N GLU A 413 -0.39 1.37 -6.34
CA GLU A 413 -1.72 1.25 -6.91
C GLU A 413 -1.82 1.59 -8.39
N GLU A 414 -0.77 2.15 -8.98
CA GLU A 414 -0.65 2.42 -10.43
C GLU A 414 0.31 1.43 -11.12
N MET A 415 0.92 0.48 -10.36
CA MET A 415 1.95 -0.43 -10.88
C MET A 415 1.38 -1.77 -11.30
N GLU A 416 1.47 -2.10 -12.60
CA GLU A 416 1.23 -3.45 -13.12
C GLU A 416 2.36 -4.40 -12.70
N VAL A 417 3.61 -3.95 -12.81
CA VAL A 417 4.78 -4.66 -12.31
C VAL A 417 5.41 -3.82 -11.22
N LEU A 418 5.52 -4.40 -10.03
CA LEU A 418 6.09 -3.69 -8.89
C LEU A 418 7.57 -3.38 -9.11
N ALA A 419 7.93 -2.10 -8.97
CA ALA A 419 9.29 -1.61 -9.07
C ALA A 419 9.76 -0.98 -7.75
N GLN A 420 11.05 -1.02 -7.49
CA GLN A 420 11.62 -0.26 -6.38
C GLN A 420 11.57 1.24 -6.68
N TYR A 421 10.73 1.97 -5.95
CA TYR A 421 10.52 3.41 -6.14
C TYR A 421 11.64 4.23 -5.51
N SER A 422 11.85 4.10 -4.21
CA SER A 422 12.86 4.87 -3.48
C SER A 422 14.26 4.28 -3.64
N THR A 423 15.28 5.15 -3.54
CA THR A 423 16.68 4.73 -3.63
C THR A 423 17.14 3.86 -2.47
N LEU A 424 16.45 3.92 -1.33
CA LEU A 424 16.80 3.30 -0.05
C LEU A 424 18.25 3.59 0.37
N SER A 425 18.83 4.71 -0.10
CA SER A 425 20.16 5.13 0.28
C SER A 425 20.17 5.78 1.67
N MET A 426 21.32 5.73 2.37
CA MET A 426 21.49 6.38 3.67
C MET A 426 21.09 7.87 3.62
N GLY A 427 21.49 8.60 2.57
CA GLY A 427 21.12 10.00 2.41
C GLY A 427 19.63 10.23 2.27
N TRP A 428 18.90 9.32 1.62
CA TRP A 428 17.45 9.39 1.51
C TRP A 428 16.76 9.24 2.87
N CYS A 429 17.19 8.26 3.66
CA CYS A 429 16.68 8.07 5.03
C CYS A 429 16.98 9.29 5.94
N ILE A 430 18.21 9.79 5.89
CA ILE A 430 18.63 10.97 6.66
C ILE A 430 17.80 12.20 6.31
N ASN A 431 17.56 12.45 5.01
CA ASN A 431 16.77 13.60 4.57
C ASN A 431 15.32 13.51 5.04
N CYS A 432 14.73 12.31 5.00
CA CYS A 432 13.40 12.08 5.55
C CYS A 432 13.37 12.38 7.07
N HIS A 433 14.28 11.81 7.84
CA HIS A 433 14.34 11.98 9.29
C HIS A 433 14.59 13.45 9.74
N ARG A 434 15.26 14.25 8.92
CA ARG A 434 15.43 15.68 9.16
C ARG A 434 14.18 16.51 8.93
N GLN A 435 13.31 16.05 8.05
CA GLN A 435 12.13 16.81 7.63
C GLN A 435 10.85 16.32 8.30
N THR A 436 10.79 15.04 8.66
CA THR A 436 9.60 14.43 9.22
C THR A 436 9.38 14.89 10.65
N GLU A 437 8.24 15.50 10.89
CA GLU A 437 7.77 15.89 12.21
C GLU A 437 7.31 14.65 12.99
N VAL A 438 7.72 14.57 14.24
CA VAL A 438 7.27 13.49 15.14
C VAL A 438 5.86 13.80 15.58
N GLN A 439 4.92 12.95 15.17
CA GLN A 439 3.54 13.01 15.64
C GLN A 439 3.46 12.39 17.04
N GLY A 440 2.60 12.92 17.90
CA GLY A 440 2.37 12.36 19.22
C GLY A 440 2.88 13.21 20.39
N PHE A 441 3.51 14.38 20.13
CA PHE A 441 3.74 15.37 21.19
C PHE A 441 2.44 16.00 21.70
N THR A 442 1.32 15.77 21.01
CA THR A 442 -0.04 16.09 21.45
C THR A 442 -0.71 14.89 22.14
N ASN A 443 -0.07 13.71 22.20
CA ASN A 443 -0.60 12.53 22.83
C ASN A 443 -0.51 12.66 24.36
N ASP A 444 -1.60 12.32 25.06
CA ASP A 444 -1.70 12.33 26.53
C ASP A 444 -0.98 11.15 27.21
N ASN A 445 -0.25 10.31 26.44
CA ASN A 445 0.51 9.21 27.00
C ASN A 445 1.63 9.73 27.91
N GLU A 446 1.52 9.43 29.20
CA GLU A 446 2.44 9.90 30.24
C GLU A 446 3.91 9.55 29.98
N TYR A 447 4.19 8.41 29.35
CA TYR A 447 5.54 8.02 28.98
C TYR A 447 6.18 9.03 28.02
N TYR A 448 5.45 9.43 26.96
CA TYR A 448 5.93 10.44 26.02
C TYR A 448 6.06 11.81 26.66
N LEU A 449 5.10 12.20 27.49
CA LEU A 449 5.15 13.47 28.23
C LEU A 449 6.37 13.56 29.15
N GLN A 450 6.77 12.46 29.80
CA GLN A 450 7.93 12.46 30.69
C GLN A 450 9.25 12.31 29.93
N ALA A 451 9.34 11.37 28.99
CA ALA A 451 10.58 11.09 28.23
C ALA A 451 11.01 12.28 27.34
N TYR A 452 10.02 13.00 26.81
CA TYR A 452 10.25 14.11 25.89
C TYR A 452 9.83 15.48 26.43
N ARG A 453 9.75 15.64 27.76
CA ARG A 453 9.33 16.86 28.44
C ARG A 453 10.02 18.13 27.91
N LYS A 454 11.35 18.07 27.66
CA LYS A 454 12.09 19.20 27.12
C LYS A 454 11.54 19.76 25.81
N TYR A 455 11.01 18.90 24.94
CA TYR A 455 10.42 19.30 23.67
C TYR A 455 9.02 19.87 23.84
N HIS A 456 8.21 19.26 24.75
CA HIS A 456 6.91 19.81 25.13
C HIS A 456 7.04 21.21 25.71
N ASP A 457 8.01 21.42 26.59
CA ASP A 457 8.26 22.73 27.22
C ASP A 457 8.74 23.75 26.18
N ALA A 458 9.64 23.37 25.26
CA ALA A 458 10.14 24.25 24.20
C ALA A 458 9.02 24.62 23.19
N LEU A 459 8.15 23.68 22.82
CA LEU A 459 7.00 23.96 21.95
C LEU A 459 6.02 24.92 22.63
N ARG A 460 5.73 24.73 23.93
CA ARG A 460 4.84 25.60 24.71
C ARG A 460 5.43 27.00 24.92
N ALA A 461 6.75 27.08 25.09
CA ALA A 461 7.45 28.35 25.21
C ALA A 461 7.57 29.12 23.88
N GLY A 462 7.32 28.46 22.76
CA GLY A 462 7.52 29.03 21.43
C GLY A 462 9.00 29.03 20.98
N ASP A 463 9.88 28.35 21.71
CA ASP A 463 11.29 28.21 21.38
C ASP A 463 11.53 27.26 20.19
N MET A 464 10.57 26.37 19.94
CA MET A 464 10.51 25.45 18.79
C MET A 464 9.14 25.50 18.13
N ASN A 465 9.10 25.35 16.81
CA ASN A 465 7.85 25.27 16.05
C ASN A 465 7.41 23.83 15.77
N ARG A 466 8.36 22.90 15.78
CA ARG A 466 8.13 21.46 15.53
C ARG A 466 9.28 20.66 16.13
N VAL A 467 9.04 19.37 16.32
CA VAL A 467 10.06 18.39 16.71
C VAL A 467 10.19 17.38 15.57
N THR A 468 11.40 17.17 15.09
CA THR A 468 11.69 16.23 14.00
C THR A 468 12.24 14.91 14.54
N VAL A 469 12.28 13.90 13.68
CA VAL A 469 12.90 12.61 14.01
C VAL A 469 14.39 12.78 14.34
N GLU A 470 15.08 13.76 13.72
CA GLU A 470 16.46 14.13 14.07
C GLU A 470 16.58 14.57 15.52
N ASP A 471 15.67 15.43 15.99
CA ASP A 471 15.69 15.99 17.34
C ASP A 471 15.59 14.90 18.44
N ILE A 472 14.83 13.84 18.17
CA ILE A 472 14.66 12.70 19.11
C ILE A 472 15.73 11.61 18.95
N GLY A 473 16.78 11.86 18.16
CA GLY A 473 17.91 10.93 18.00
C GLY A 473 17.80 9.96 16.82
N GLY A 474 16.86 10.17 15.91
CA GLY A 474 16.64 9.32 14.73
C GLY A 474 17.81 9.33 13.73
N LEU A 475 18.81 10.21 13.88
CA LEU A 475 20.05 10.20 13.09
C LEU A 475 21.26 9.59 13.82
N SER A 476 21.09 9.05 15.01
CA SER A 476 22.16 8.31 15.69
C SER A 476 22.53 7.08 14.87
N CYS A 477 23.83 6.85 14.63
CA CYS A 477 24.31 5.75 13.79
C CYS A 477 23.73 4.38 14.21
N GLN A 478 23.65 4.14 15.53
CA GLN A 478 23.13 2.89 16.11
C GLN A 478 21.62 2.70 15.94
N THR A 479 20.88 3.71 15.52
CA THR A 479 19.43 3.58 15.22
C THR A 479 19.21 2.80 13.94
N CYS A 480 20.13 2.91 12.98
CA CYS A 480 20.03 2.32 11.65
C CYS A 480 21.10 1.24 11.41
N HIS A 481 22.20 1.22 12.16
CA HIS A 481 23.31 0.30 11.96
C HIS A 481 23.63 -0.49 13.24
N TYR A 482 23.93 -1.79 13.11
CA TYR A 482 24.35 -2.69 14.20
C TYR A 482 25.54 -3.56 13.80
#